data_36a95d6b09e3ec51d99a0f76adad89d3
#
_entry.id   36a95d6b09e3ec51d99a0f76adad89d3
#
_cell.length_a   1.000
_cell.length_b   1.000
_cell.length_c   1.000
_cell.angle_alpha   90.00
_cell.angle_beta   90.00
_cell.angle_gamma   90.00
#
_symmetry.space_group_name_H-M   'P 1'
#
loop_
_entity.id
_entity.type
_entity.pdbx_description
1 polymer ?
#
loop_
_entity_poly.entity_id
_entity_poly.type
_entity_poly.pdbx_seq_one_letter_code
_entity_poly.pdbx_strand_id
1 'polypeptide(L)'
;MRWSRRRFLASTVFGTAVISGRSPVAFGSRTSHKLRQDELRIPITMCHGITDRLTRDRFEQYLDIARELEFTTINYDQLYLWLTGAGSLPDRPLMIDVDHPVASVASEMFPLMQRYGFTGNLFVNTGYFQDVCGGIPLEAGQSACATWDQIRELMTSGWTIGGHTHTHPNLSELSLTDPTGEQVRSEMDTNNALLEQHLGIRPEYFAFTGNSTGTTWSSVADLEAKLRYKLGRLWIIGSNCEIDGKIERYADFVNAPGPNEADGGPPFVSRYITRDTPLFRLPSMELERLLYAPEAFRQYLLGALG
;
A
#
# COMPACT_ATOMS: atom_id res chain seq x y z
N MET A 1 14.22 63.79 -30.95
CA MET A 1 13.97 63.74 -32.40
C MET A 1 12.67 62.96 -32.63
N ARG A 2 11.73 63.65 -33.25
CA ARG A 2 10.39 63.16 -33.64
C ARG A 2 10.49 62.37 -34.95
N TRP A 3 9.50 61.49 -35.19
CA TRP A 3 8.91 61.07 -36.48
C TRP A 3 8.67 59.59 -36.46
N SER A 4 7.58 58.93 -37.02
CA SER A 4 6.22 59.40 -37.43
C SER A 4 5.46 58.12 -37.77
N ARG A 5 4.16 58.17 -37.54
CA ARG A 5 3.19 57.04 -37.88
C ARG A 5 3.11 56.93 -39.42
N ARG A 6 2.98 55.69 -39.92
CA ARG A 6 2.29 55.43 -41.19
C ARG A 6 1.29 54.27 -41.00
N ARG A 7 0.04 54.66 -41.23
CA ARG A 7 -1.10 53.74 -41.47
C ARG A 7 -0.97 53.18 -42.87
N PHE A 8 -1.33 51.90 -43.06
CA PHE A 8 -1.74 51.33 -44.34
C PHE A 8 -3.08 50.64 -44.17
N LEU A 9 -4.05 51.12 -44.91
CA LEU A 9 -5.36 50.52 -45.23
C LEU A 9 -5.18 49.65 -46.47
N ALA A 10 -5.90 48.56 -46.52
CA ALA A 10 -6.53 47.92 -47.68
C ALA A 10 -6.59 46.42 -47.43
N SER A 11 -7.51 45.63 -47.76
CA SER A 11 -8.73 45.62 -48.53
C SER A 11 -9.37 44.25 -48.24
N THR A 12 -10.65 44.29 -48.02
CA THR A 12 -11.53 43.14 -47.79
C THR A 12 -11.68 42.31 -49.08
N VAL A 13 -11.42 41.01 -49.02
CA VAL A 13 -11.91 40.03 -50.00
C VAL A 13 -12.78 39.03 -49.27
N PHE A 14 -14.07 39.06 -49.57
CA PHE A 14 -15.05 38.07 -49.16
C PHE A 14 -14.84 36.80 -49.95
N GLY A 15 -14.36 35.74 -49.33
CA GLY A 15 -14.40 34.37 -49.82
C GLY A 15 -15.42 33.56 -49.04
N THR A 16 -16.55 33.26 -49.64
CA THR A 16 -17.53 32.34 -49.08
C THR A 16 -17.00 30.91 -49.13
N ALA A 17 -16.53 30.38 -48.00
CA ALA A 17 -16.21 28.98 -47.82
C ALA A 17 -17.46 28.26 -47.29
N VAL A 18 -17.98 27.33 -48.09
CA VAL A 18 -19.02 26.39 -47.70
C VAL A 18 -18.41 25.43 -46.65
N ILE A 19 -18.77 25.58 -45.39
CA ILE A 19 -18.39 24.66 -44.33
C ILE A 19 -19.39 23.50 -44.36
N SER A 20 -18.96 22.38 -44.92
CA SER A 20 -19.66 21.10 -44.76
C SER A 20 -19.67 20.71 -43.28
N GLY A 21 -20.85 20.74 -42.69
CA GLY A 21 -21.07 20.39 -41.28
C GLY A 21 -20.68 18.95 -40.99
N ARG A 22 -19.56 18.78 -40.29
CA ARG A 22 -19.35 17.58 -39.49
C ARG A 22 -19.92 17.88 -38.13
N SER A 23 -21.01 17.22 -37.78
CA SER A 23 -21.55 17.22 -36.40
C SER A 23 -20.45 16.79 -35.44
N PRO A 24 -20.25 17.49 -34.35
CA PRO A 24 -19.36 17.01 -33.32
C PRO A 24 -19.97 15.73 -32.73
N VAL A 25 -19.22 14.65 -32.81
CA VAL A 25 -19.53 13.43 -32.07
C VAL A 25 -19.51 13.85 -30.60
N ALA A 26 -20.68 13.94 -30.01
CA ALA A 26 -20.80 14.14 -28.57
C ALA A 26 -20.11 12.97 -27.90
N PHE A 27 -18.93 13.22 -27.33
CA PHE A 27 -18.36 12.34 -26.34
C PHE A 27 -19.38 12.30 -25.18
N GLY A 28 -20.16 11.22 -25.15
CA GLY A 28 -21.06 10.98 -24.04
C GLY A 28 -20.28 11.11 -22.75
N SER A 29 -20.65 12.06 -21.93
CA SER A 29 -20.24 12.14 -20.55
C SER A 29 -20.51 10.77 -19.93
N ARG A 30 -19.46 9.97 -19.72
CA ARG A 30 -19.56 8.81 -18.84
C ARG A 30 -19.88 9.39 -17.47
N THR A 31 -21.16 9.34 -17.10
CA THR A 31 -21.55 9.52 -15.70
C THR A 31 -20.79 8.46 -14.94
N SER A 32 -19.75 8.87 -14.22
CA SER A 32 -19.06 7.99 -13.29
C SER A 32 -20.11 7.57 -12.26
N HIS A 33 -20.51 6.32 -12.30
CA HIS A 33 -21.43 5.78 -11.30
C HIS A 33 -20.67 5.82 -9.97
N LYS A 34 -21.08 6.73 -9.09
CA LYS A 34 -20.50 6.81 -7.75
C LYS A 34 -20.87 5.53 -7.01
N LEU A 35 -19.89 4.72 -6.68
CA LEU A 35 -20.09 3.50 -5.92
C LEU A 35 -20.67 3.87 -4.53
N ARG A 36 -21.60 3.08 -4.07
CA ARG A 36 -22.08 3.20 -2.69
C ARG A 36 -20.97 2.79 -1.73
N GLN A 37 -20.93 3.39 -0.55
CA GLN A 37 -19.88 3.12 0.45
C GLN A 37 -19.82 1.65 0.89
N ASP A 38 -20.94 0.93 0.82
CA ASP A 38 -21.04 -0.50 1.13
C ASP A 38 -20.64 -1.42 -0.03
N GLU A 39 -20.48 -0.87 -1.25
CA GLU A 39 -20.05 -1.60 -2.44
C GLU A 39 -18.56 -1.44 -2.74
N LEU A 40 -17.86 -0.58 -1.98
CA LEU A 40 -16.44 -0.35 -2.20
C LEU A 40 -15.62 -1.62 -2.01
N ARG A 41 -14.72 -1.85 -2.96
CA ARG A 41 -13.64 -2.84 -2.91
C ARG A 41 -12.33 -2.08 -2.89
N ILE A 42 -11.62 -2.12 -1.78
CA ILE A 42 -10.41 -1.33 -1.58
C ILE A 42 -9.20 -2.20 -1.95
N PRO A 43 -8.48 -1.86 -3.04
CA PRO A 43 -7.20 -2.49 -3.31
C PRO A 43 -6.17 -2.02 -2.29
N ILE A 44 -5.36 -2.95 -1.85
CA ILE A 44 -4.26 -2.71 -0.92
C ILE A 44 -3.01 -3.38 -1.45
N THR A 45 -1.98 -2.59 -1.66
CA THR A 45 -0.68 -3.06 -2.12
C THR A 45 0.35 -2.94 -1.03
N MET A 46 1.37 -3.78 -1.05
CA MET A 46 2.51 -3.67 -0.16
C MET A 46 3.81 -3.86 -0.93
N CYS A 47 4.89 -3.31 -0.44
CA CYS A 47 6.24 -3.46 -0.96
C CYS A 47 7.28 -3.24 0.15
N HIS A 48 8.55 -3.50 -0.18
CA HIS A 48 9.67 -3.37 0.76
C HIS A 48 10.60 -2.20 0.38
N GLY A 49 10.05 -1.15 -0.21
CA GLY A 49 10.81 0.00 -0.71
C GLY A 49 11.19 -0.13 -2.18
N ILE A 50 12.11 0.73 -2.64
CA ILE A 50 12.71 0.60 -3.97
C ILE A 50 13.84 -0.42 -3.89
N THR A 51 13.74 -1.44 -4.74
CA THR A 51 14.64 -2.60 -4.78
C THR A 51 14.98 -2.94 -6.23
N ASP A 52 15.80 -3.97 -6.45
CA ASP A 52 16.07 -4.48 -7.80
C ASP A 52 14.80 -5.07 -8.47
N ARG A 53 13.82 -5.51 -7.67
CA ARG A 53 12.54 -6.05 -8.16
C ARG A 53 11.49 -4.96 -8.38
N LEU A 54 11.45 -3.98 -7.50
CA LEU A 54 10.59 -2.80 -7.61
C LEU A 54 11.46 -1.57 -7.85
N THR A 55 11.89 -1.38 -9.09
CA THR A 55 12.68 -0.20 -9.45
C THR A 55 11.83 1.07 -9.32
N ARG A 56 12.51 2.21 -9.14
CA ARG A 56 11.87 3.52 -9.07
C ARG A 56 10.96 3.80 -10.27
N ASP A 57 11.44 3.48 -11.49
CA ASP A 57 10.67 3.69 -12.72
C ASP A 57 9.41 2.81 -12.77
N ARG A 58 9.50 1.58 -12.27
CA ARG A 58 8.34 0.69 -12.17
C ARG A 58 7.33 1.20 -11.14
N PHE A 59 7.81 1.65 -10.00
CA PHE A 59 6.94 2.24 -8.99
C PHE A 59 6.23 3.49 -9.53
N GLU A 60 6.94 4.35 -10.30
CA GLU A 60 6.32 5.49 -10.96
C GLU A 60 5.24 5.07 -11.97
N GLN A 61 5.45 4.00 -12.74
CA GLN A 61 4.42 3.45 -13.63
C GLN A 61 3.16 3.00 -12.86
N TYR A 62 3.30 2.45 -11.66
CA TYR A 62 2.14 2.11 -10.82
C TYR A 62 1.38 3.35 -10.36
N LEU A 63 2.09 4.41 -9.99
CA LEU A 63 1.46 5.68 -9.62
C LEU A 63 0.75 6.31 -10.82
N ASP A 64 1.33 6.23 -12.02
CA ASP A 64 0.69 6.70 -13.25
C ASP A 64 -0.62 5.95 -13.52
N ILE A 65 -0.61 4.63 -13.41
CA ILE A 65 -1.81 3.79 -13.57
C ILE A 65 -2.88 4.15 -12.53
N ALA A 66 -2.49 4.28 -11.27
CA ALA A 66 -3.43 4.65 -10.20
C ALA A 66 -4.06 6.02 -10.46
N ARG A 67 -3.26 7.01 -10.89
CA ARG A 67 -3.72 8.36 -11.25
C ARG A 67 -4.62 8.35 -12.49
N GLU A 68 -4.24 7.62 -13.54
CA GLU A 68 -5.04 7.46 -14.76
C GLU A 68 -6.42 6.88 -14.46
N LEU A 69 -6.48 5.91 -13.55
CA LEU A 69 -7.71 5.29 -13.09
C LEU A 69 -8.42 6.08 -11.97
N GLU A 70 -7.92 7.28 -11.66
CA GLU A 70 -8.49 8.22 -10.68
C GLU A 70 -8.59 7.65 -9.25
N PHE A 71 -7.65 6.78 -8.86
CA PHE A 71 -7.57 6.31 -7.48
C PHE A 71 -7.03 7.41 -6.54
N THR A 72 -7.52 7.40 -5.32
CA THR A 72 -7.07 8.27 -4.23
C THR A 72 -6.52 7.42 -3.11
N THR A 73 -5.29 7.70 -2.68
CA THR A 73 -4.73 6.95 -1.55
C THR A 73 -5.41 7.32 -0.24
N ILE A 74 -5.55 6.31 0.61
CA ILE A 74 -6.08 6.44 1.97
C ILE A 74 -5.10 5.86 2.99
N ASN A 75 -5.19 6.32 4.22
CA ASN A 75 -4.44 5.80 5.35
C ASN A 75 -5.30 4.87 6.23
N TYR A 76 -4.67 4.25 7.22
CA TYR A 76 -5.35 3.30 8.11
C TYR A 76 -6.39 3.95 9.02
N ASP A 77 -6.24 5.23 9.38
CA ASP A 77 -7.25 5.96 10.16
C ASP A 77 -8.56 6.08 9.37
N GLN A 78 -8.45 6.47 8.09
CA GLN A 78 -9.60 6.56 7.19
C GLN A 78 -10.24 5.19 6.97
N LEU A 79 -9.42 4.14 6.77
CA LEU A 79 -9.90 2.78 6.63
C LEU A 79 -10.64 2.31 7.88
N TYR A 80 -10.07 2.53 9.07
CA TYR A 80 -10.68 2.12 10.34
C TYR A 80 -12.04 2.81 10.56
N LEU A 81 -12.11 4.12 10.34
CA LEU A 81 -13.36 4.86 10.45
C LEU A 81 -14.42 4.32 9.46
N TRP A 82 -14.01 4.01 8.25
CA TRP A 82 -14.93 3.42 7.29
C TRP A 82 -15.37 2.01 7.71
N LEU A 83 -14.48 1.10 8.07
CA LEU A 83 -14.82 -0.28 8.50
C LEU A 83 -15.75 -0.29 9.72
N THR A 84 -15.59 0.65 10.64
CA THR A 84 -16.45 0.79 11.83
C THR A 84 -17.73 1.58 11.61
N GLY A 85 -17.97 2.08 10.39
CA GLY A 85 -19.17 2.86 10.07
C GLY A 85 -19.14 4.32 10.53
N ALA A 86 -17.99 4.79 11.05
CA ALA A 86 -17.82 6.15 11.57
C ALA A 86 -17.33 7.16 10.52
N GLY A 87 -17.03 6.71 9.30
CA GLY A 87 -16.53 7.55 8.21
C GLY A 87 -16.88 7.06 6.81
N SER A 88 -16.54 7.87 5.81
CA SER A 88 -16.66 7.54 4.40
C SER A 88 -15.32 7.69 3.71
N LEU A 89 -15.15 6.98 2.61
CA LEU A 89 -13.95 6.99 1.76
C LEU A 89 -14.21 7.71 0.44
N PRO A 90 -13.14 8.13 -0.28
CA PRO A 90 -13.26 8.58 -1.65
C PRO A 90 -13.85 7.48 -2.55
N ASP A 91 -14.27 7.83 -3.75
CA ASP A 91 -14.96 6.91 -4.65
C ASP A 91 -14.07 5.75 -5.16
N ARG A 92 -12.77 5.96 -5.23
CA ARG A 92 -11.77 4.97 -5.67
C ARG A 92 -10.60 4.94 -4.67
N PRO A 93 -10.81 4.37 -3.48
CA PRO A 93 -9.77 4.31 -2.47
C PRO A 93 -8.70 3.28 -2.83
N LEU A 94 -7.43 3.59 -2.55
CA LEU A 94 -6.27 2.72 -2.71
C LEU A 94 -5.40 2.81 -1.47
N MET A 95 -4.87 1.70 -1.01
CA MET A 95 -3.83 1.68 0.02
C MET A 95 -2.49 1.26 -0.57
N ILE A 96 -1.45 2.00 -0.22
CA ILE A 96 -0.06 1.70 -0.58
C ILE A 96 0.71 1.56 0.72
N ASP A 97 1.04 0.32 1.06
CA ASP A 97 1.78 -0.03 2.26
C ASP A 97 3.25 -0.30 1.91
N VAL A 98 4.12 0.05 2.84
CA VAL A 98 5.54 -0.30 2.77
C VAL A 98 5.92 -0.99 4.07
N ASP A 99 6.53 -2.15 3.96
CA ASP A 99 7.10 -2.86 5.09
C ASP A 99 8.60 -2.52 5.17
N HIS A 100 9.10 -2.45 6.40
CA HIS A 100 10.45 -2.05 6.75
C HIS A 100 10.79 -0.56 6.57
N PRO A 101 11.53 0.01 7.52
CA PRO A 101 11.94 1.40 7.49
C PRO A 101 13.20 1.59 6.63
N VAL A 102 13.15 1.19 5.36
CA VAL A 102 14.30 1.32 4.45
C VAL A 102 14.46 2.74 3.93
N ALA A 103 15.69 3.18 3.70
CA ALA A 103 16.01 4.56 3.32
C ALA A 103 15.31 4.99 2.02
N SER A 104 15.12 4.07 1.07
CA SER A 104 14.46 4.37 -0.22
C SER A 104 13.00 4.80 -0.07
N VAL A 105 12.34 4.45 1.04
CA VAL A 105 10.99 4.97 1.33
C VAL A 105 10.99 6.48 1.45
N ALA A 106 11.93 7.02 2.23
CA ALA A 106 12.03 8.46 2.45
C ALA A 106 12.72 9.19 1.29
N SER A 107 13.76 8.58 0.69
CA SER A 107 14.56 9.27 -0.33
C SER A 107 13.98 9.19 -1.74
N GLU A 108 13.16 8.18 -2.04
CA GLU A 108 12.65 7.93 -3.39
C GLU A 108 11.13 7.83 -3.45
N MET A 109 10.52 6.94 -2.66
CA MET A 109 9.07 6.71 -2.73
C MET A 109 8.27 7.93 -2.28
N PHE A 110 8.61 8.48 -1.12
CA PHE A 110 7.88 9.61 -0.55
C PHE A 110 7.87 10.86 -1.46
N PRO A 111 9.02 11.39 -1.95
CA PRO A 111 8.99 12.53 -2.86
C PRO A 111 8.28 12.21 -4.17
N LEU A 112 8.34 10.96 -4.62
CA LEU A 112 7.62 10.53 -5.82
C LEU A 112 6.11 10.55 -5.57
N MET A 113 5.63 9.92 -4.51
CA MET A 113 4.21 9.88 -4.14
C MET A 113 3.63 11.28 -3.89
N GLN A 114 4.40 12.19 -3.26
CA GLN A 114 3.98 13.58 -3.08
C GLN A 114 3.66 14.28 -4.41
N ARG A 115 4.44 14.04 -5.47
CA ARG A 115 4.19 14.63 -6.81
C ARG A 115 2.86 14.17 -7.41
N TYR A 116 2.38 13.00 -7.01
CA TYR A 116 1.09 12.44 -7.42
C TYR A 116 -0.06 12.84 -6.49
N GLY A 117 0.24 13.51 -5.37
CA GLY A 117 -0.75 13.80 -4.32
C GLY A 117 -1.16 12.54 -3.54
N PHE A 118 -0.30 11.52 -3.52
CA PHE A 118 -0.53 10.27 -2.84
C PHE A 118 0.19 10.22 -1.49
N THR A 119 -0.43 9.54 -0.54
CA THR A 119 0.15 9.16 0.75
C THR A 119 0.30 7.65 0.85
N GLY A 120 1.15 7.17 1.74
CA GLY A 120 1.35 5.76 2.00
C GLY A 120 1.21 5.41 3.48
N ASN A 121 1.47 4.16 3.79
CA ASN A 121 1.50 3.63 5.14
C ASN A 121 2.83 2.88 5.31
N LEU A 122 3.55 3.11 6.41
CA LEU A 122 4.83 2.47 6.69
C LEU A 122 4.72 1.62 7.95
N PHE A 123 5.03 0.33 7.83
CA PHE A 123 5.09 -0.60 8.96
C PHE A 123 6.54 -0.82 9.38
N VAL A 124 6.85 -0.47 10.62
CA VAL A 124 8.22 -0.32 11.12
C VAL A 124 8.59 -1.47 12.04
N ASN A 125 9.69 -2.14 11.69
CA ASN A 125 10.42 -3.02 12.60
C ASN A 125 11.55 -2.22 13.24
N THR A 126 11.51 -2.07 14.53
CA THR A 126 12.52 -1.24 15.22
C THR A 126 13.90 -1.88 15.30
N GLY A 127 14.00 -3.20 15.19
CA GLY A 127 15.27 -3.91 15.15
C GLY A 127 16.13 -3.64 13.90
N TYR A 128 15.56 -3.04 12.87
CA TYR A 128 16.31 -2.61 11.68
C TYR A 128 17.17 -1.36 11.94
N PHE A 129 16.89 -0.59 12.97
CA PHE A 129 17.67 0.59 13.29
C PHE A 129 18.95 0.21 14.04
N GLN A 130 20.10 0.58 13.50
CA GLN A 130 21.40 0.28 14.09
C GLN A 130 21.63 0.96 15.43
N ASP A 131 21.05 2.14 15.64
CA ASP A 131 21.11 2.89 16.89
C ASP A 131 20.32 2.25 18.04
N VAL A 132 19.40 1.31 17.71
CA VAL A 132 18.59 0.61 18.71
C VAL A 132 19.15 -0.77 19.06
N CYS A 133 19.52 -1.58 18.06
CA CYS A 133 19.84 -3.00 18.25
C CYS A 133 21.15 -3.43 17.58
N GLY A 134 21.98 -2.53 17.08
CA GLY A 134 23.12 -2.87 16.23
C GLY A 134 22.71 -3.29 14.82
N GLY A 135 21.43 -3.19 14.51
CA GLY A 135 20.83 -3.51 13.21
C GLY A 135 20.57 -5.01 13.00
N ILE A 136 19.48 -5.32 12.36
CA ILE A 136 19.25 -6.63 11.76
C ILE A 136 19.76 -6.56 10.33
N PRO A 137 20.39 -7.60 9.78
CA PRO A 137 20.79 -7.60 8.39
C PRO A 137 19.60 -7.33 7.47
N LEU A 138 19.74 -6.34 6.59
CA LEU A 138 18.73 -6.03 5.59
C LEU A 138 18.60 -7.21 4.62
N GLU A 139 17.41 -7.40 4.09
CA GLU A 139 17.20 -8.36 3.01
C GLU A 139 17.99 -7.96 1.76
N ALA A 140 18.29 -8.93 0.90
CA ALA A 140 19.05 -8.67 -0.32
C ALA A 140 18.33 -7.61 -1.20
N GLY A 141 19.07 -6.58 -1.59
CA GLY A 141 18.55 -5.47 -2.41
C GLY A 141 17.93 -4.30 -1.61
N GLN A 142 17.81 -4.40 -0.29
CA GLN A 142 17.39 -3.28 0.54
C GLN A 142 18.53 -2.31 0.79
N SER A 143 18.23 -1.02 0.77
CA SER A 143 19.16 0.05 1.15
C SER A 143 19.25 0.18 2.69
N ALA A 144 20.15 1.05 3.16
CA ALA A 144 20.23 1.40 4.58
C ALA A 144 18.86 1.83 5.14
N CYS A 145 18.71 1.81 6.47
CA CYS A 145 17.49 2.26 7.12
C CYS A 145 17.27 3.76 6.95
N ALA A 146 16.01 4.15 6.91
CA ALA A 146 15.60 5.54 7.10
C ALA A 146 15.96 6.00 8.52
N THR A 147 16.20 7.30 8.69
CA THR A 147 16.40 7.89 10.01
C THR A 147 15.05 8.13 10.70
N TRP A 148 15.07 8.25 12.03
CA TRP A 148 13.88 8.62 12.80
C TRP A 148 13.27 9.96 12.36
N ASP A 149 14.11 10.93 11.95
CA ASP A 149 13.65 12.21 11.44
C ASP A 149 12.93 12.06 10.09
N GLN A 150 13.43 11.21 9.21
CA GLN A 150 12.75 10.89 7.94
C GLN A 150 11.39 10.23 8.17
N ILE A 151 11.31 9.29 9.12
CA ILE A 151 10.01 8.67 9.47
C ILE A 151 9.06 9.69 10.09
N ARG A 152 9.56 10.61 10.90
CA ARG A 152 8.77 11.72 11.46
C ARG A 152 8.24 12.64 10.35
N GLU A 153 9.04 12.88 9.31
CA GLU A 153 8.61 13.63 8.12
C GLU A 153 7.47 12.92 7.38
N LEU A 154 7.57 11.61 7.16
CA LEU A 154 6.47 10.82 6.58
C LEU A 154 5.19 10.97 7.42
N MET A 155 5.29 10.78 8.73
CA MET A 155 4.16 10.89 9.67
C MET A 155 3.50 12.27 9.60
N THR A 156 4.29 13.35 9.63
CA THR A 156 3.76 14.72 9.55
C THR A 156 3.18 15.07 8.18
N SER A 157 3.53 14.29 7.16
CA SER A 157 2.99 14.39 5.80
C SER A 157 1.74 13.51 5.57
N GLY A 158 1.17 12.95 6.63
CA GLY A 158 -0.10 12.21 6.57
C GLY A 158 0.05 10.70 6.33
N TRP A 159 1.26 10.16 6.38
CA TRP A 159 1.46 8.71 6.35
C TRP A 159 1.06 8.08 7.69
N THR A 160 0.45 6.91 7.65
CA THR A 160 0.34 6.06 8.85
C THR A 160 1.69 5.43 9.15
N ILE A 161 2.08 5.43 10.44
CA ILE A 161 3.19 4.62 10.92
C ILE A 161 2.62 3.51 11.79
N GLY A 162 2.77 2.28 11.32
CA GLY A 162 2.28 1.06 11.97
C GLY A 162 3.40 0.23 12.59
N GLY A 163 3.03 -0.73 13.44
CA GLY A 163 3.95 -1.70 14.04
C GLY A 163 4.15 -2.92 13.13
N HIS A 164 5.38 -3.46 13.15
CA HIS A 164 5.76 -4.63 12.35
C HIS A 164 6.73 -5.55 13.11
N THR A 165 6.50 -5.76 14.39
CA THR A 165 7.38 -6.45 15.36
C THR A 165 8.75 -5.78 15.54
N HIS A 166 9.52 -6.24 16.50
CA HIS A 166 10.87 -5.73 16.74
C HIS A 166 11.88 -6.39 15.79
N THR A 167 12.01 -7.71 15.81
CA THR A 167 13.06 -8.43 15.08
C THR A 167 12.58 -9.14 13.80
N HIS A 168 11.33 -8.93 13.41
CA HIS A 168 10.72 -9.54 12.23
C HIS A 168 10.71 -11.09 12.25
N PRO A 169 10.29 -11.74 13.34
CA PRO A 169 10.15 -13.19 13.35
C PRO A 169 8.97 -13.60 12.45
N ASN A 170 8.99 -14.84 11.96
CA ASN A 170 7.77 -15.46 11.46
C ASN A 170 6.85 -15.77 12.63
N LEU A 171 5.78 -14.98 12.78
CA LEU A 171 4.89 -15.06 13.93
C LEU A 171 4.16 -16.40 14.04
N SER A 172 3.90 -17.06 12.93
CA SER A 172 3.28 -18.38 12.95
C SER A 172 4.23 -19.47 13.45
N GLU A 173 5.50 -19.43 13.03
CA GLU A 173 6.53 -20.34 13.51
C GLU A 173 6.86 -20.08 14.99
N LEU A 174 6.96 -18.80 15.36
CA LEU A 174 7.20 -18.40 16.75
C LEU A 174 6.07 -18.92 17.66
N SER A 175 4.82 -18.84 17.21
CA SER A 175 3.66 -19.31 17.97
C SER A 175 3.67 -20.83 18.21
N LEU A 176 4.30 -21.62 17.34
CA LEU A 176 4.44 -23.07 17.55
C LEU A 176 5.43 -23.41 18.66
N THR A 177 6.50 -22.61 18.78
CA THR A 177 7.54 -22.81 19.81
C THR A 177 7.18 -22.13 21.11
N ASP A 178 6.31 -21.13 21.07
CA ASP A 178 5.82 -20.37 22.24
C ASP A 178 4.28 -20.27 22.23
N PRO A 179 3.58 -21.33 22.58
CA PRO A 179 2.12 -21.34 22.62
C PRO A 179 1.53 -20.40 23.69
N THR A 180 2.35 -19.91 24.63
CA THR A 180 1.94 -18.93 25.62
C THR A 180 1.87 -17.49 25.06
N GLY A 181 2.51 -17.25 23.92
CA GLY A 181 2.58 -15.95 23.26
C GLY A 181 3.49 -14.95 23.94
N GLU A 182 4.35 -15.37 24.86
CA GLU A 182 5.25 -14.45 25.57
C GLU A 182 6.25 -13.76 24.63
N GLN A 183 6.84 -14.53 23.72
CA GLN A 183 7.75 -13.98 22.72
C GLN A 183 7.02 -13.10 21.71
N VAL A 184 5.82 -13.50 21.26
CA VAL A 184 4.97 -12.67 20.37
C VAL A 184 4.64 -11.33 21.03
N ARG A 185 4.26 -11.37 22.34
CA ARG A 185 4.03 -10.12 23.11
C ARG A 185 5.27 -9.28 23.18
N SER A 186 6.41 -9.88 23.52
CA SER A 186 7.69 -9.17 23.65
C SER A 186 8.09 -8.48 22.35
N GLU A 187 7.91 -9.13 21.22
CA GLU A 187 8.16 -8.56 19.89
C GLU A 187 7.30 -7.32 19.61
N MET A 188 6.01 -7.42 19.89
CA MET A 188 5.07 -6.30 19.69
C MET A 188 5.29 -5.17 20.69
N ASP A 189 5.45 -5.48 21.97
CA ASP A 189 5.59 -4.49 23.03
C ASP A 189 6.93 -3.75 22.94
N THR A 190 8.02 -4.45 22.62
CA THR A 190 9.33 -3.81 22.39
C THR A 190 9.26 -2.86 21.21
N ASN A 191 8.67 -3.32 20.09
CA ASN A 191 8.50 -2.47 18.92
C ASN A 191 7.70 -1.20 19.24
N ASN A 192 6.57 -1.36 19.91
CA ASN A 192 5.69 -0.24 20.28
C ASN A 192 6.38 0.75 21.24
N ALA A 193 7.11 0.24 22.24
CA ALA A 193 7.84 1.09 23.19
C ALA A 193 8.93 1.93 22.49
N LEU A 194 9.65 1.36 21.53
CA LEU A 194 10.66 2.07 20.77
C LEU A 194 10.06 3.09 19.80
N LEU A 195 8.94 2.78 19.15
CA LEU A 195 8.22 3.77 18.33
C LEU A 195 7.68 4.92 19.19
N GLU A 196 7.18 4.64 20.39
CA GLU A 196 6.74 5.67 21.32
C GLU A 196 7.92 6.53 21.80
N GLN A 197 9.06 5.91 22.12
CA GLN A 197 10.27 6.61 22.53
C GLN A 197 10.80 7.56 21.46
N HIS A 198 10.88 7.11 20.21
CA HIS A 198 11.52 7.87 19.12
C HIS A 198 10.57 8.79 18.35
N LEU A 199 9.31 8.41 18.21
CA LEU A 199 8.33 9.15 17.40
C LEU A 199 7.23 9.80 18.24
N GLY A 200 7.10 9.45 19.50
CA GLY A 200 6.03 9.94 20.38
C GLY A 200 4.66 9.35 20.07
N ILE A 201 4.60 8.24 19.33
CA ILE A 201 3.35 7.57 18.98
C ILE A 201 3.36 6.11 19.43
N ARG A 202 2.22 5.62 19.88
CA ARG A 202 1.96 4.19 20.00
C ARG A 202 1.19 3.76 18.74
N PRO A 203 1.74 2.86 17.91
CA PRO A 203 1.09 2.47 16.67
C PRO A 203 -0.26 1.81 16.95
N GLU A 204 -1.26 2.18 16.19
CA GLU A 204 -2.62 1.64 16.30
C GLU A 204 -2.92 0.55 15.26
N TYR A 205 -2.02 0.32 14.32
CA TYR A 205 -2.17 -0.60 13.21
C TYR A 205 -0.95 -1.51 13.11
N PHE A 206 -1.18 -2.74 12.67
CA PHE A 206 -0.16 -3.79 12.68
C PHE A 206 -0.10 -4.52 11.35
N ALA A 207 1.11 -4.81 10.87
CA ALA A 207 1.36 -5.76 9.81
C ALA A 207 2.01 -7.02 10.41
N PHE A 208 1.38 -8.17 10.18
CA PHE A 208 1.92 -9.46 10.64
C PHE A 208 3.20 -9.79 9.89
N THR A 209 4.22 -10.23 10.60
CA THR A 209 5.52 -10.60 10.03
C THR A 209 5.62 -12.08 9.71
N GLY A 210 6.36 -12.41 8.66
CA GLY A 210 6.60 -13.77 8.22
C GLY A 210 7.75 -13.85 7.24
N ASN A 211 7.85 -14.96 6.55
CA ASN A 211 8.82 -15.17 5.48
C ASN A 211 8.12 -15.51 4.16
N SER A 212 8.92 -15.65 3.10
CA SER A 212 8.43 -15.92 1.75
C SER A 212 7.74 -17.27 1.54
N THR A 213 7.71 -18.14 2.55
CA THR A 213 7.23 -19.53 2.43
C THR A 213 6.03 -19.85 3.32
N GLY A 214 5.60 -18.91 4.17
CA GLY A 214 4.54 -19.17 5.10
C GLY A 214 3.57 -18.01 5.30
N THR A 215 2.40 -18.33 5.82
CA THR A 215 1.47 -17.32 6.29
C THR A 215 1.99 -16.70 7.58
N THR A 216 1.66 -15.49 7.81
CA THR A 216 2.13 -14.68 8.92
C THR A 216 1.20 -14.73 10.11
N TRP A 217 0.09 -15.44 9.98
CA TRP A 217 -0.96 -15.49 10.98
C TRP A 217 -0.88 -16.76 11.83
N SER A 218 -1.17 -16.61 13.11
CA SER A 218 -1.51 -17.69 14.03
C SER A 218 -2.57 -17.21 15.01
N SER A 219 -3.26 -18.12 15.68
CA SER A 219 -4.25 -17.76 16.71
C SER A 219 -3.63 -16.97 17.86
N VAL A 220 -2.41 -17.31 18.24
CA VAL A 220 -1.65 -16.59 19.28
C VAL A 220 -1.29 -15.18 18.83
N ALA A 221 -0.73 -15.02 17.62
CA ALA A 221 -0.39 -13.71 17.09
C ALA A 221 -1.64 -12.84 16.86
N ASP A 222 -2.75 -13.43 16.42
CA ASP A 222 -4.03 -12.72 16.25
C ASP A 222 -4.57 -12.21 17.59
N LEU A 223 -4.53 -13.04 18.63
CA LEU A 223 -4.95 -12.63 19.96
C LEU A 223 -4.10 -11.48 20.51
N GLU A 224 -2.78 -11.59 20.42
CA GLU A 224 -1.87 -10.57 20.93
C GLU A 224 -1.96 -9.26 20.13
N ALA A 225 -2.19 -9.32 18.81
CA ALA A 225 -2.43 -8.16 17.99
C ALA A 225 -3.73 -7.44 18.37
N LYS A 226 -4.82 -8.17 18.59
CA LYS A 226 -6.12 -7.61 19.01
C LYS A 226 -6.08 -6.89 20.35
N LEU A 227 -5.17 -7.27 21.23
CA LEU A 227 -4.99 -6.60 22.52
C LEU A 227 -4.25 -5.26 22.41
N ARG A 228 -3.59 -4.99 21.28
CA ARG A 228 -2.66 -3.84 21.10
C ARG A 228 -3.05 -2.89 20.00
N TYR A 229 -3.71 -3.39 18.96
CA TYR A 229 -3.95 -2.65 17.73
C TYR A 229 -5.43 -2.65 17.35
N LYS A 230 -5.82 -1.76 16.45
CA LYS A 230 -7.18 -1.63 15.91
C LYS A 230 -7.38 -2.45 14.64
N LEU A 231 -6.36 -2.56 13.80
CA LEU A 231 -6.36 -3.32 12.56
C LEU A 231 -5.09 -4.15 12.42
N GLY A 232 -5.21 -5.31 11.76
CA GLY A 232 -4.09 -6.18 11.41
C GLY A 232 -4.10 -6.57 9.95
N ARG A 233 -2.99 -6.27 9.24
CA ARG A 233 -2.78 -6.64 7.84
C ARG A 233 -1.93 -7.90 7.76
N LEU A 234 -2.42 -8.85 7.01
CA LEU A 234 -1.66 -10.04 6.66
C LEU A 234 -0.72 -9.72 5.49
N TRP A 235 0.34 -10.49 5.37
CA TRP A 235 1.18 -10.42 4.19
C TRP A 235 0.37 -10.85 2.97
N ILE A 236 0.68 -11.35 2.00
CA ILE A 236 -0.05 -11.60 0.76
C ILE A 236 -1.26 -12.50 0.96
N ILE A 237 -2.40 -12.19 0.34
CA ILE A 237 -3.57 -13.08 0.33
C ILE A 237 -4.33 -13.05 -1.01
N GLY A 238 -4.61 -14.25 -1.50
CA GLY A 238 -5.77 -14.62 -2.30
C GLY A 238 -5.88 -14.04 -3.71
N SER A 239 -4.98 -14.33 -4.65
CA SER A 239 -5.30 -14.20 -6.06
C SER A 239 -4.37 -14.99 -6.97
N ASN A 240 -4.81 -15.21 -8.20
CA ASN A 240 -3.91 -15.61 -9.27
C ASN A 240 -3.01 -14.42 -9.61
N CYS A 241 -1.73 -14.66 -9.78
CA CYS A 241 -0.75 -13.67 -10.20
C CYS A 241 0.11 -14.24 -11.31
N GLU A 242 0.64 -13.37 -12.14
CA GLU A 242 1.64 -13.75 -13.11
C GLU A 242 3.02 -13.46 -12.54
N ILE A 243 3.83 -14.51 -12.39
CA ILE A 243 5.23 -14.42 -11.99
C ILE A 243 6.07 -15.08 -13.09
N ASP A 244 7.02 -14.35 -13.64
CA ASP A 244 7.92 -14.83 -14.69
C ASP A 244 7.18 -15.49 -15.88
N GLY A 245 6.07 -14.90 -16.29
CA GLY A 245 5.24 -15.40 -17.39
C GLY A 245 4.40 -16.63 -17.06
N LYS A 246 4.31 -17.01 -15.79
CA LYS A 246 3.44 -18.10 -15.31
C LYS A 246 2.34 -17.55 -14.41
N ILE A 247 1.13 -18.06 -14.64
CA ILE A 247 0.01 -17.78 -13.71
C ILE A 247 0.17 -18.72 -12.52
N GLU A 248 0.48 -18.13 -11.37
CA GLU A 248 0.56 -18.86 -10.12
C GLU A 248 -0.62 -18.48 -9.23
N ARG A 249 -1.18 -19.48 -8.57
CA ARG A 249 -2.28 -19.26 -7.62
C ARG A 249 -1.66 -18.83 -6.31
N TYR A 250 -2.18 -17.75 -5.76
CA TYR A 250 -1.73 -17.31 -4.45
C TYR A 250 -1.84 -18.43 -3.39
N ALA A 251 -2.89 -19.24 -3.46
CA ALA A 251 -3.04 -20.44 -2.65
C ALA A 251 -1.84 -21.39 -2.72
N ASP A 252 -1.16 -21.45 -3.85
CA ASP A 252 0.00 -22.34 -4.02
C ASP A 252 1.27 -21.77 -3.38
N PHE A 253 1.31 -20.44 -3.12
CA PHE A 253 2.38 -19.80 -2.34
C PHE A 253 2.14 -19.85 -0.84
N VAL A 254 0.91 -19.68 -0.43
CA VAL A 254 0.53 -19.53 0.98
C VAL A 254 0.13 -20.84 1.60
N ASN A 255 -0.36 -21.77 0.79
CA ASN A 255 -0.70 -23.13 1.18
C ASN A 255 0.42 -24.15 0.90
N ALA A 256 1.67 -23.69 0.69
CA ALA A 256 2.76 -24.60 1.01
C ALA A 256 2.51 -25.05 2.46
N PRO A 257 2.39 -26.37 2.71
CA PRO A 257 2.03 -26.88 4.04
C PRO A 257 3.03 -26.31 5.06
N GLY A 258 2.60 -25.26 5.73
CA GLY A 258 3.38 -24.56 6.74
C GLY A 258 2.73 -24.76 8.09
N PRO A 259 3.43 -24.37 9.15
CA PRO A 259 2.92 -24.43 10.51
C PRO A 259 1.55 -23.81 10.70
N ASN A 260 1.15 -22.92 9.83
CA ASN A 260 -0.10 -22.18 9.91
C ASN A 260 -1.35 -23.00 9.65
N GLU A 261 -1.26 -23.97 8.78
CA GLU A 261 -2.40 -24.86 8.51
C GLU A 261 -2.66 -25.79 9.68
N ALA A 262 -1.58 -26.20 10.37
CA ALA A 262 -1.69 -26.97 11.59
C ALA A 262 -2.31 -26.17 12.75
N ASP A 263 -2.12 -24.85 12.75
CA ASP A 263 -2.70 -23.91 13.74
C ASP A 263 -4.05 -23.31 13.29
N GLY A 264 -4.65 -23.83 12.22
CA GLY A 264 -5.92 -23.34 11.72
C GLY A 264 -5.83 -21.98 11.06
N GLY A 265 -4.86 -21.78 10.18
CA GLY A 265 -4.59 -20.55 9.45
C GLY A 265 -5.81 -19.79 8.97
N PRO A 266 -5.71 -18.52 8.62
CA PRO A 266 -6.88 -17.71 8.34
C PRO A 266 -7.71 -18.37 7.24
N PRO A 267 -9.03 -18.42 7.37
CA PRO A 267 -9.87 -18.80 6.26
C PRO A 267 -9.58 -17.84 5.10
N PHE A 268 -9.80 -18.31 3.91
CA PHE A 268 -9.66 -17.55 2.68
C PHE A 268 -10.12 -16.10 2.84
N VAL A 269 -9.27 -15.15 2.46
CA VAL A 269 -9.56 -13.73 2.53
C VAL A 269 -9.70 -13.19 1.10
N SER A 270 -10.59 -12.22 0.90
CA SER A 270 -10.82 -11.65 -0.43
C SER A 270 -9.62 -10.82 -0.92
N ARG A 271 -9.52 -10.63 -2.23
CA ARG A 271 -8.47 -9.80 -2.87
C ARG A 271 -8.52 -8.32 -2.45
N TYR A 272 -9.67 -7.87 -2.03
CA TYR A 272 -9.96 -6.47 -1.70
C TYR A 272 -10.53 -6.37 -0.30
N ILE A 273 -10.28 -5.25 0.37
CA ILE A 273 -10.96 -4.95 1.62
C ILE A 273 -12.39 -4.52 1.29
N THR A 274 -13.35 -5.13 1.98
CA THR A 274 -14.77 -4.81 1.94
C THR A 274 -15.28 -4.51 3.35
N ARG A 275 -16.52 -4.09 3.50
CA ARG A 275 -17.14 -3.88 4.81
C ARG A 275 -17.13 -5.11 5.71
N ASP A 276 -17.15 -6.29 5.10
CA ASP A 276 -17.21 -7.56 5.83
C ASP A 276 -15.81 -8.14 6.13
N THR A 277 -14.75 -7.44 5.72
CA THR A 277 -13.38 -7.91 5.96
C THR A 277 -13.07 -7.85 7.46
N PRO A 278 -12.66 -8.96 8.08
CA PRO A 278 -12.31 -8.97 9.49
C PRO A 278 -11.12 -8.03 9.78
N LEU A 279 -11.22 -7.26 10.86
CA LEU A 279 -10.27 -6.19 11.21
C LEU A 279 -8.80 -6.64 11.31
N PHE A 280 -8.56 -7.93 11.66
CA PHE A 280 -7.22 -8.51 11.80
C PHE A 280 -6.90 -9.52 10.70
N ARG A 281 -7.55 -9.39 9.55
CA ARG A 281 -7.33 -10.23 8.35
C ARG A 281 -7.39 -9.39 7.08
N LEU A 282 -6.86 -8.17 7.15
CA LEU A 282 -6.78 -7.32 5.97
C LEU A 282 -5.83 -7.97 4.95
N PRO A 283 -6.24 -8.11 3.69
CA PRO A 283 -5.37 -8.62 2.64
C PRO A 283 -4.26 -7.64 2.30
N SER A 284 -3.27 -8.09 1.56
CA SER A 284 -2.35 -7.22 0.82
C SER A 284 -1.83 -7.94 -0.43
N MET A 285 -1.43 -7.15 -1.43
CA MET A 285 -0.91 -7.64 -2.70
C MET A 285 0.48 -7.07 -2.92
N GLU A 286 1.49 -7.94 -3.01
CA GLU A 286 2.89 -7.51 -3.12
C GLU A 286 3.20 -6.99 -4.54
N LEU A 287 3.75 -5.80 -4.61
CA LEU A 287 4.12 -5.17 -5.88
C LEU A 287 5.32 -5.84 -6.53
N GLU A 288 6.27 -6.35 -5.74
CA GLU A 288 7.49 -6.98 -6.24
C GLU A 288 7.29 -8.37 -6.84
N ARG A 289 6.21 -9.04 -6.47
CA ARG A 289 5.92 -10.41 -6.93
C ARG A 289 4.62 -10.52 -7.70
N LEU A 290 3.50 -10.24 -7.02
CA LEU A 290 2.18 -10.52 -7.56
C LEU A 290 1.75 -9.50 -8.59
N LEU A 291 2.16 -8.27 -8.39
CA LEU A 291 1.79 -7.14 -9.26
C LEU A 291 3.01 -6.53 -9.94
N TYR A 292 4.11 -7.30 -10.07
CA TYR A 292 5.36 -6.78 -10.60
C TYR A 292 5.24 -6.24 -12.04
N ALA A 293 4.30 -6.75 -12.81
CA ALA A 293 4.00 -6.23 -14.15
C ALA A 293 2.96 -5.10 -14.05
N PRO A 294 3.19 -3.94 -14.70
CA PRO A 294 2.24 -2.83 -14.66
C PRO A 294 0.82 -3.22 -15.11
N GLU A 295 0.72 -4.12 -16.08
CA GLU A 295 -0.59 -4.62 -16.52
C GLU A 295 -1.30 -5.45 -15.45
N ALA A 296 -0.58 -6.28 -14.69
CA ALA A 296 -1.16 -7.03 -13.58
C ALA A 296 -1.70 -6.08 -12.49
N PHE A 297 -0.96 -5.02 -12.19
CA PHE A 297 -1.43 -3.97 -11.27
C PHE A 297 -2.66 -3.24 -11.82
N ARG A 298 -2.68 -2.89 -13.11
CA ARG A 298 -3.85 -2.28 -13.77
C ARG A 298 -5.09 -3.16 -13.65
N GLN A 299 -4.95 -4.46 -13.94
CA GLN A 299 -6.06 -5.41 -13.82
C GLN A 299 -6.53 -5.58 -12.37
N TYR A 300 -5.62 -5.53 -11.41
CA TYR A 300 -5.97 -5.53 -9.99
C TYR A 300 -6.81 -4.31 -9.61
N LEU A 301 -6.42 -3.11 -10.05
CA LEU A 301 -7.19 -1.89 -9.79
C LEU A 301 -8.54 -1.88 -10.51
N LEU A 302 -8.59 -2.32 -11.78
CA LEU A 302 -9.85 -2.42 -12.51
C LEU A 302 -10.83 -3.40 -11.86
N GLY A 303 -10.34 -4.51 -11.33
CA GLY A 303 -11.16 -5.47 -10.60
C GLY A 303 -11.76 -4.93 -9.30
N ALA A 304 -11.21 -3.85 -8.75
CA ALA A 304 -11.82 -3.15 -7.61
C ALA A 304 -13.02 -2.28 -8.00
N LEU A 305 -13.11 -1.90 -9.27
CA LEU A 305 -14.18 -1.04 -9.78
C LEU A 305 -15.42 -1.84 -10.25
N GLY A 306 -15.34 -3.17 -10.32
CA GLY A 306 -16.43 -4.08 -10.70
C GLY A 306 -16.30 -4.62 -12.11
#